data_432574a11a5caba54c726d53a954ce3c
#
_entry.id   432574a11a5caba54c726d53a954ce3c
#
_cell.length_a   1.000
_cell.length_b   1.000
_cell.length_c   1.000
_cell.angle_alpha   90.00
_cell.angle_beta   90.00
_cell.angle_gamma   90.00
#
_symmetry.space_group_name_H-M   'P 1'
#
loop_
_entity.id
_entity.type
_entity.pdbx_description
1 polymer ?
#
loop_
_entity_poly.entity_id
_entity_poly.type
_entity_poly.pdbx_seq_one_letter_code
_entity_poly.pdbx_strand_id
1 'polypeptide(L)'
;MRKYVIMGVQGSGKGTQSKLLAGDLDLVHISVGDIFRWNVQNHTKMGAQVRRIMAEGNLVSDDMAESVVRDRLTGHDWNYGFLIDGFPRNRRQAEFFLESYDIDGVIDLDLPDSEVRRRVMARRLCSDCGMDFNLLANSPAEPGKCDMCGGDLITREDDTEEALAVRLKDFHEKTNPVLDLFRRKEYVITVDARPSPRDVQQEIRKKLALPPLRDDAE
;
A
#
# COMPACT_ATOMS: atom_id res chain seq x y z
N MET A 1 -15.88 -0.80 14.80
CA MET A 1 -15.32 -1.08 13.46
C MET A 1 -14.41 0.05 13.07
N ARG A 2 -13.30 -0.22 12.42
CA ARG A 2 -12.36 0.83 12.00
C ARG A 2 -12.12 0.73 10.50
N LYS A 3 -12.16 1.88 9.83
CA LYS A 3 -12.08 1.98 8.38
C LYS A 3 -11.01 3.02 8.03
N TYR A 4 -9.91 2.59 7.46
CA TYR A 4 -8.78 3.45 7.16
C TYR A 4 -8.38 3.41 5.70
N VAL A 5 -7.82 4.51 5.23
CA VAL A 5 -7.09 4.62 3.97
C VAL A 5 -5.63 4.91 4.31
N ILE A 6 -4.69 4.20 3.70
CA ILE A 6 -3.26 4.51 3.82
C ILE A 6 -2.73 5.08 2.52
N MET A 7 -2.11 6.24 2.61
CA MET A 7 -1.54 6.98 1.50
C MET A 7 -0.05 7.21 1.71
N GLY A 8 0.62 7.65 0.68
CA GLY A 8 2.06 7.93 0.67
C GLY A 8 2.70 7.48 -0.63
N VAL A 9 3.90 7.98 -0.90
CA VAL A 9 4.67 7.67 -2.10
C VAL A 9 5.07 6.19 -2.16
N GLN A 10 5.45 5.70 -3.34
CA GLN A 10 5.99 4.34 -3.48
C GLN A 10 7.22 4.16 -2.59
N GLY A 11 7.34 3.00 -1.96
CA GLY A 11 8.47 2.73 -1.03
C GLY A 11 8.33 3.34 0.36
N SER A 12 7.26 4.09 0.66
CA SER A 12 7.03 4.65 2.01
C SER A 12 6.68 3.63 3.08
N GLY A 13 6.48 2.35 2.72
CA GLY A 13 6.15 1.30 3.67
C GLY A 13 4.65 1.06 3.87
N LYS A 14 3.78 1.61 3.01
CA LYS A 14 2.33 1.40 3.08
C LYS A 14 1.95 -0.07 3.27
N GLY A 15 2.40 -0.94 2.38
CA GLY A 15 2.07 -2.37 2.45
C GLY A 15 2.50 -3.03 3.76
N THR A 16 3.66 -2.67 4.30
CA THR A 16 4.16 -3.16 5.60
C THR A 16 3.24 -2.69 6.73
N GLN A 17 2.98 -1.38 6.79
CA GLN A 17 2.13 -0.81 7.85
C GLN A 17 0.68 -1.29 7.74
N SER A 18 0.17 -1.47 6.52
CA SER A 18 -1.17 -2.01 6.28
C SER A 18 -1.31 -3.44 6.80
N LYS A 19 -0.34 -4.31 6.51
CA LYS A 19 -0.36 -5.70 6.98
C LYS A 19 -0.30 -5.77 8.51
N LEU A 20 0.57 -4.95 9.14
CA LEU A 20 0.68 -4.88 10.60
C LEU A 20 -0.62 -4.39 11.26
N LEU A 21 -1.19 -3.28 10.77
CA LEU A 21 -2.44 -2.75 11.31
C LEU A 21 -3.62 -3.68 11.06
N ALA A 22 -3.73 -4.24 9.86
CA ALA A 22 -4.84 -5.11 9.52
C ALA A 22 -4.82 -6.40 10.33
N GLY A 23 -3.65 -7.01 10.51
CA GLY A 23 -3.51 -8.21 11.32
C GLY A 23 -3.80 -7.99 12.81
N ASP A 24 -3.39 -6.84 13.34
CA ASP A 24 -3.54 -6.54 14.76
C ASP A 24 -4.94 -6.02 15.14
N LEU A 25 -5.61 -5.35 14.22
CA LEU A 25 -6.95 -4.80 14.42
C LEU A 25 -8.06 -5.64 13.78
N ASP A 26 -7.71 -6.80 13.23
CA ASP A 26 -8.64 -7.70 12.51
C ASP A 26 -9.40 -6.97 11.39
N LEU A 27 -8.66 -6.21 10.57
CA LEU A 27 -9.21 -5.46 9.45
C LEU A 27 -9.03 -6.21 8.13
N VAL A 28 -9.97 -6.05 7.23
CA VAL A 28 -9.80 -6.51 5.85
C VAL A 28 -8.78 -5.63 5.13
N HIS A 29 -7.62 -6.19 4.79
CA HIS A 29 -6.61 -5.48 4.02
C HIS A 29 -6.94 -5.53 2.52
N ILE A 30 -7.09 -4.36 1.90
CA ILE A 30 -7.40 -4.20 0.48
C ILE A 30 -6.25 -3.44 -0.18
N SER A 31 -5.30 -4.16 -0.76
CA SER A 31 -4.23 -3.57 -1.57
C SER A 31 -4.60 -3.66 -3.05
N VAL A 32 -5.01 -2.54 -3.63
CA VAL A 32 -5.42 -2.48 -5.04
C VAL A 32 -4.26 -2.88 -5.97
N GLY A 33 -3.05 -2.45 -5.63
CA GLY A 33 -1.86 -2.85 -6.38
C GLY A 33 -1.58 -4.36 -6.33
N ASP A 34 -1.80 -5.01 -5.17
CA ASP A 34 -1.58 -6.46 -5.03
C ASP A 34 -2.67 -7.25 -5.76
N ILE A 35 -3.91 -6.77 -5.76
CA ILE A 35 -4.99 -7.39 -6.54
C ILE A 35 -4.65 -7.39 -8.03
N PHE A 36 -4.17 -6.28 -8.57
CA PHE A 36 -3.74 -6.23 -9.97
C PHE A 36 -2.54 -7.13 -10.24
N ARG A 37 -1.53 -7.15 -9.37
CA ARG A 37 -0.35 -8.04 -9.49
C ARG A 37 -0.76 -9.51 -9.47
N TRP A 38 -1.65 -9.89 -8.55
CA TRP A 38 -2.19 -11.24 -8.52
C TRP A 38 -2.87 -11.62 -9.84
N ASN A 39 -3.67 -10.72 -10.41
CA ASN A 39 -4.32 -10.93 -11.70
C ASN A 39 -3.29 -11.10 -12.85
N VAL A 40 -2.20 -10.34 -12.84
CA VAL A 40 -1.10 -10.49 -13.81
C VAL A 40 -0.43 -11.85 -13.68
N GLN A 41 -0.08 -12.25 -12.44
CA GLN A 41 0.58 -13.53 -12.15
C GLN A 41 -0.30 -14.74 -12.51
N ASN A 42 -1.61 -14.61 -12.30
CA ASN A 42 -2.57 -15.68 -12.60
C ASN A 42 -3.15 -15.61 -14.03
N HIS A 43 -2.57 -14.79 -14.90
CA HIS A 43 -2.93 -14.69 -16.32
C HIS A 43 -4.43 -14.47 -16.59
N THR A 44 -5.10 -13.71 -15.71
CA THR A 44 -6.52 -13.38 -15.91
C THR A 44 -6.71 -12.38 -17.06
N LYS A 45 -7.96 -12.21 -17.52
CA LYS A 45 -8.30 -11.19 -18.53
C LYS A 45 -7.93 -9.78 -18.02
N MET A 46 -8.20 -9.47 -16.76
CA MET A 46 -7.80 -8.22 -16.12
C MET A 46 -6.26 -8.08 -16.09
N GLY A 47 -5.56 -9.15 -15.73
CA GLY A 47 -4.10 -9.17 -15.70
C GLY A 47 -3.48 -8.85 -17.06
N ALA A 48 -4.03 -9.40 -18.14
CA ALA A 48 -3.58 -9.11 -19.52
C ALA A 48 -3.76 -7.63 -19.89
N GLN A 49 -4.83 -6.98 -19.41
CA GLN A 49 -5.10 -5.55 -19.66
C GLN A 49 -4.18 -4.62 -18.88
N VAL A 50 -3.83 -4.96 -17.64
CA VAL A 50 -3.09 -4.04 -16.74
C VAL A 50 -1.58 -4.26 -16.74
N ARG A 51 -1.09 -5.40 -17.20
CA ARG A 51 0.33 -5.80 -17.13
C ARG A 51 1.27 -4.71 -17.66
N ARG A 52 1.02 -4.28 -18.92
CA ARG A 52 1.88 -3.27 -19.56
C ARG A 52 1.80 -1.91 -18.88
N ILE A 53 0.58 -1.47 -18.54
CA ILE A 53 0.34 -0.20 -17.84
C ILE A 53 1.13 -0.15 -16.53
N MET A 54 1.08 -1.24 -15.76
CA MET A 54 1.78 -1.33 -14.47
C MET A 54 3.30 -1.40 -14.63
N ALA A 55 3.80 -2.16 -15.62
CA ALA A 55 5.23 -2.28 -15.88
C ALA A 55 5.86 -0.92 -16.26
N GLU A 56 5.13 -0.08 -16.99
CA GLU A 56 5.53 1.29 -17.34
C GLU A 56 5.37 2.29 -16.17
N GLY A 57 4.84 1.86 -15.03
CA GLY A 57 4.60 2.70 -13.85
C GLY A 57 3.32 3.54 -13.91
N ASN A 58 2.55 3.45 -14.98
CA ASN A 58 1.32 4.20 -15.16
C ASN A 58 0.19 3.73 -14.23
N LEU A 59 -0.78 4.62 -13.97
CA LEU A 59 -2.00 4.28 -13.26
C LEU A 59 -2.93 3.45 -14.15
N VAL A 60 -3.53 2.43 -13.57
CA VAL A 60 -4.65 1.70 -14.18
C VAL A 60 -5.86 2.66 -14.26
N SER A 61 -6.76 2.45 -15.24
CA SER A 61 -7.94 3.31 -15.40
C SER A 61 -8.78 3.40 -14.12
N ASP A 62 -9.40 4.55 -13.92
CA ASP A 62 -10.21 4.81 -12.72
C ASP A 62 -11.36 3.83 -12.61
N ASP A 63 -12.08 3.58 -13.70
CA ASP A 63 -13.21 2.63 -13.71
C ASP A 63 -12.79 1.22 -13.25
N MET A 64 -11.61 0.77 -13.66
CA MET A 64 -11.09 -0.54 -13.25
C MET A 64 -10.65 -0.54 -11.79
N ALA A 65 -10.00 0.52 -11.31
CA ALA A 65 -9.59 0.64 -9.92
C ALA A 65 -10.82 0.74 -8.99
N GLU A 66 -11.82 1.53 -9.35
CA GLU A 66 -13.09 1.67 -8.64
C GLU A 66 -13.86 0.35 -8.58
N SER A 67 -13.94 -0.39 -9.72
CA SER A 67 -14.57 -1.70 -9.76
C SER A 67 -13.92 -2.68 -8.80
N VAL A 68 -12.59 -2.76 -8.80
CA VAL A 68 -11.84 -3.66 -7.90
C VAL A 68 -12.12 -3.33 -6.43
N VAL A 69 -12.14 -2.06 -6.06
CA VAL A 69 -12.44 -1.63 -4.68
C VAL A 69 -13.88 -1.97 -4.32
N ARG A 70 -14.83 -1.68 -5.20
CA ARG A 70 -16.25 -1.97 -5.00
C ARG A 70 -16.49 -3.47 -4.82
N ASP A 71 -15.97 -4.28 -5.73
CA ASP A 71 -16.15 -5.74 -5.71
C ASP A 71 -15.56 -6.32 -4.41
N ARG A 72 -14.39 -5.82 -4.00
CA ARG A 72 -13.73 -6.28 -2.79
C ARG A 72 -14.51 -5.90 -1.52
N LEU A 73 -14.98 -4.66 -1.43
CA LEU A 73 -15.79 -4.19 -0.29
C LEU A 73 -17.17 -4.85 -0.25
N THR A 74 -17.81 -5.08 -1.39
CA THR A 74 -19.13 -5.74 -1.46
C THR A 74 -19.05 -7.21 -1.07
N GLY A 75 -17.93 -7.87 -1.34
CA GLY A 75 -17.72 -9.29 -1.01
C GLY A 75 -17.37 -9.56 0.46
N HIS A 76 -17.18 -8.53 1.29
CA HIS A 76 -16.84 -8.68 2.70
C HIS A 76 -18.01 -8.27 3.62
N ASP A 77 -18.07 -8.91 4.79
CA ASP A 77 -18.98 -8.49 5.84
C ASP A 77 -18.54 -7.13 6.38
N TRP A 78 -19.44 -6.15 6.30
CA TRP A 78 -19.22 -4.78 6.78
C TRP A 78 -19.01 -4.67 8.31
N ASN A 79 -19.27 -5.74 9.04
CA ASN A 79 -18.94 -5.82 10.46
C ASN A 79 -17.44 -5.90 10.72
N TYR A 80 -16.63 -6.31 9.74
CA TYR A 80 -15.19 -6.17 9.79
C TYR A 80 -14.81 -4.80 9.23
N GLY A 81 -13.97 -4.06 9.93
CA GLY A 81 -13.39 -2.85 9.38
C GLY A 81 -12.48 -3.16 8.18
N PHE A 82 -11.99 -2.13 7.53
CA PHE A 82 -11.06 -2.30 6.42
C PHE A 82 -9.89 -1.32 6.46
N LEU A 83 -8.82 -1.67 5.77
CA LEU A 83 -7.72 -0.79 5.46
C LEU A 83 -7.40 -0.89 3.97
N ILE A 84 -7.55 0.23 3.25
CA ILE A 84 -7.28 0.32 1.81
C ILE A 84 -5.90 0.90 1.56
N ASP A 85 -5.10 0.20 0.76
CA ASP A 85 -3.76 0.60 0.31
C ASP A 85 -3.73 0.79 -1.22
N GLY A 86 -3.16 1.90 -1.65
CA GLY A 86 -2.95 2.20 -3.05
C GLY A 86 -4.19 2.70 -3.81
N PHE A 87 -5.20 3.15 -3.09
CA PHE A 87 -6.40 3.83 -3.58
C PHE A 87 -6.94 4.75 -2.47
N PRO A 88 -7.46 5.96 -2.80
CA PRO A 88 -7.48 6.58 -4.14
C PRO A 88 -6.11 7.14 -4.56
N ARG A 89 -5.89 7.30 -5.87
CA ARG A 89 -4.66 7.85 -6.43
C ARG A 89 -4.85 9.16 -7.20
N ASN A 90 -6.08 9.59 -7.37
CA ASN A 90 -6.42 10.86 -7.99
C ASN A 90 -7.75 11.38 -7.44
N ARG A 91 -8.09 12.60 -7.82
CA ARG A 91 -9.28 13.30 -7.33
C ARG A 91 -10.58 12.55 -7.65
N ARG A 92 -10.73 12.03 -8.87
CA ARG A 92 -11.93 11.29 -9.29
C ARG A 92 -12.17 10.06 -8.40
N GLN A 93 -11.14 9.27 -8.18
CA GLN A 93 -11.20 8.10 -7.31
C GLN A 93 -11.52 8.49 -5.85
N ALA A 94 -11.00 9.63 -5.39
CA ALA A 94 -11.28 10.11 -4.03
C ALA A 94 -12.72 10.58 -3.87
N GLU A 95 -13.26 11.29 -4.86
CA GLU A 95 -14.67 11.71 -4.88
C GLU A 95 -15.59 10.49 -4.87
N PHE A 96 -15.37 9.53 -5.77
CA PHE A 96 -16.08 8.24 -5.78
C PHE A 96 -16.05 7.55 -4.42
N PHE A 97 -14.88 7.48 -3.80
CA PHE A 97 -14.71 6.78 -2.54
C PHE A 97 -15.45 7.47 -1.39
N LEU A 98 -15.31 8.78 -1.26
CA LEU A 98 -15.98 9.58 -0.23
C LEU A 98 -17.49 9.66 -0.38
N GLU A 99 -18.02 9.49 -1.60
CA GLU A 99 -19.46 9.42 -1.84
C GLU A 99 -20.06 8.05 -1.49
N SER A 100 -19.22 7.01 -1.54
CA SER A 100 -19.69 5.63 -1.40
C SER A 100 -19.40 5.02 -0.02
N TYR A 101 -18.39 5.51 0.70
CA TYR A 101 -17.89 4.87 1.92
C TYR A 101 -17.48 5.89 2.99
N ASP A 102 -17.93 5.65 4.23
CA ASP A 102 -17.43 6.37 5.40
C ASP A 102 -16.10 5.77 5.87
N ILE A 103 -15.18 6.62 6.33
CA ILE A 103 -13.89 6.21 6.90
C ILE A 103 -13.64 6.92 8.23
N ASP A 104 -12.84 6.27 9.09
CA ASP A 104 -12.45 6.84 10.41
C ASP A 104 -11.17 7.68 10.31
N GLY A 105 -10.42 7.53 9.21
CA GLY A 105 -9.25 8.36 8.98
C GLY A 105 -8.35 7.91 7.84
N VAL A 106 -7.42 8.80 7.52
CA VAL A 106 -6.39 8.60 6.50
C VAL A 106 -5.02 8.63 7.15
N ILE A 107 -4.20 7.66 6.83
CA ILE A 107 -2.80 7.55 7.27
C ILE A 107 -1.92 7.96 6.10
N ASP A 108 -1.27 9.11 6.22
CA ASP A 108 -0.33 9.62 5.23
C ASP A 108 1.10 9.32 5.67
N LEU A 109 1.77 8.44 4.94
CA LEU A 109 3.18 8.09 5.18
C LEU A 109 4.09 9.01 4.36
N ASP A 110 4.65 10.01 5.03
CA ASP A 110 5.56 10.98 4.43
C ASP A 110 6.97 10.40 4.30
N LEU A 111 7.48 10.35 3.06
CA LEU A 111 8.83 9.90 2.73
C LEU A 111 9.43 10.81 1.66
N PRO A 112 10.61 11.42 1.88
CA PRO A 112 11.30 12.20 0.87
C PRO A 112 11.68 11.39 -0.36
N ASP A 113 11.59 11.98 -1.55
CA ASP A 113 11.92 11.33 -2.83
C ASP A 113 13.35 10.73 -2.86
N SER A 114 14.29 11.37 -2.16
CA SER A 114 15.66 10.85 -2.02
C SER A 114 15.73 9.46 -1.38
N GLU A 115 14.82 9.16 -0.45
CA GLU A 115 14.71 7.86 0.21
C GLU A 115 13.91 6.85 -0.62
N VAL A 116 12.94 7.33 -1.41
CA VAL A 116 12.07 6.48 -2.24
C VAL A 116 12.88 5.61 -3.17
N ARG A 117 13.80 6.21 -3.95
CA ARG A 117 14.65 5.48 -4.91
C ARG A 117 15.44 4.38 -4.21
N ARG A 118 16.12 4.72 -3.11
CA ARG A 118 16.93 3.79 -2.34
C ARG A 118 16.11 2.58 -1.86
N ARG A 119 14.91 2.82 -1.34
CA ARG A 119 14.03 1.76 -0.84
C ARG A 119 13.41 0.91 -1.93
N VAL A 120 12.99 1.53 -3.04
CA VAL A 120 12.37 0.79 -4.16
C VAL A 120 13.39 -0.13 -4.83
N MET A 121 14.62 0.33 -5.08
CA MET A 121 15.66 -0.50 -5.70
C MET A 121 16.14 -1.64 -4.79
N ALA A 122 16.02 -1.48 -3.48
CA ALA A 122 16.36 -2.51 -2.50
C ALA A 122 15.22 -3.51 -2.23
N ARG A 123 14.03 -3.29 -2.80
CA ARG A 123 12.87 -4.17 -2.57
C ARG A 123 13.03 -5.50 -3.28
N ARG A 124 12.57 -6.57 -2.61
CA ARG A 124 12.48 -7.91 -3.17
C ARG A 124 11.11 -8.49 -2.84
N LEU A 125 10.64 -9.36 -3.70
CA LEU A 125 9.37 -10.06 -3.55
C LEU A 125 9.63 -11.57 -3.68
N CYS A 126 9.04 -12.36 -2.79
CA CYS A 126 9.07 -13.81 -2.97
C CYS A 126 8.20 -14.20 -4.18
N SER A 127 8.78 -15.02 -5.09
CA SER A 127 8.08 -15.52 -6.28
C SER A 127 6.88 -16.41 -5.92
N ASP A 128 6.94 -17.11 -4.80
CA ASP A 128 5.99 -18.15 -4.44
C ASP A 128 4.87 -17.63 -3.51
N CYS A 129 5.23 -16.99 -2.38
CA CYS A 129 4.24 -16.54 -1.39
C CYS A 129 3.94 -15.05 -1.42
N GLY A 130 4.65 -14.26 -2.24
CA GLY A 130 4.44 -12.80 -2.34
C GLY A 130 4.90 -11.99 -1.12
N MET A 131 5.70 -12.58 -0.21
CA MET A 131 6.28 -11.85 0.93
C MET A 131 7.22 -10.76 0.43
N ASP A 132 7.06 -9.54 0.98
CA ASP A 132 7.92 -8.40 0.68
C ASP A 132 9.13 -8.36 1.61
N PHE A 133 10.32 -8.16 1.03
CA PHE A 133 11.57 -7.89 1.71
C PHE A 133 12.16 -6.56 1.25
N ASN A 134 13.00 -5.99 2.09
CA ASN A 134 13.81 -4.82 1.73
C ASN A 134 15.23 -5.03 2.23
N LEU A 135 16.21 -5.09 1.32
CA LEU A 135 17.61 -5.37 1.63
C LEU A 135 18.27 -4.32 2.54
N LEU A 136 17.61 -3.19 2.81
CA LEU A 136 18.09 -2.13 3.70
C LEU A 136 17.47 -2.18 5.11
N ALA A 137 16.26 -2.71 5.23
CA ALA A 137 15.48 -2.60 6.47
C ALA A 137 14.95 -3.96 6.99
N ASN A 138 14.71 -4.91 6.10
CA ASN A 138 14.21 -6.25 6.40
C ASN A 138 14.82 -7.24 5.41
N SER A 139 16.13 -7.46 5.56
CA SER A 139 16.86 -8.44 4.73
C SER A 139 16.45 -9.86 5.11
N PRO A 140 16.36 -10.78 4.13
CA PRO A 140 16.13 -12.19 4.43
C PRO A 140 17.33 -12.77 5.20
N ALA A 141 17.07 -13.80 5.99
CA ALA A 141 18.11 -14.52 6.74
C ALA A 141 19.11 -15.18 5.79
N GLU A 142 18.64 -15.76 4.69
CA GLU A 142 19.46 -16.31 3.60
C GLU A 142 19.34 -15.42 2.36
N PRO A 143 20.46 -14.91 1.81
CA PRO A 143 20.42 -14.06 0.62
C PRO A 143 19.67 -14.72 -0.55
N GLY A 144 18.66 -14.04 -1.08
CA GLY A 144 17.89 -14.50 -2.23
C GLY A 144 16.79 -15.52 -1.90
N LYS A 145 16.59 -15.92 -0.64
CA LYS A 145 15.56 -16.84 -0.22
C LYS A 145 14.53 -16.18 0.71
N CYS A 146 13.31 -16.66 0.64
CA CYS A 146 12.21 -16.19 1.47
C CYS A 146 12.23 -16.91 2.83
N ASP A 147 12.25 -16.15 3.92
CA ASP A 147 12.23 -16.69 5.29
C ASP A 147 10.95 -17.46 5.62
N MET A 148 9.85 -17.19 4.89
CA MET A 148 8.54 -17.82 5.16
C MET A 148 8.34 -19.14 4.42
N CYS A 149 8.82 -19.28 3.18
CA CYS A 149 8.53 -20.46 2.35
C CYS A 149 9.75 -21.02 1.61
N GLY A 150 10.93 -20.39 1.72
CA GLY A 150 12.14 -20.82 1.02
C GLY A 150 12.17 -20.49 -0.49
N GLY A 151 11.13 -19.87 -1.03
CA GLY A 151 11.05 -19.45 -2.44
C GLY A 151 12.07 -18.39 -2.81
N ASP A 152 12.29 -18.20 -4.11
CA ASP A 152 13.28 -17.23 -4.62
C ASP A 152 12.78 -15.78 -4.47
N LEU A 153 13.71 -14.88 -4.10
CA LEU A 153 13.42 -13.45 -4.04
C LEU A 153 13.75 -12.79 -5.38
N ILE A 154 12.76 -12.17 -5.97
CA ILE A 154 12.86 -11.47 -7.25
C ILE A 154 12.64 -9.96 -7.10
N THR A 155 13.15 -9.17 -8.04
CA THR A 155 12.77 -7.76 -8.19
C THR A 155 11.42 -7.69 -8.90
N ARG A 156 10.55 -6.76 -8.52
CA ARG A 156 9.28 -6.55 -9.25
C ARG A 156 9.55 -6.01 -10.65
N GLU A 157 8.75 -6.42 -11.64
CA GLU A 157 8.86 -5.92 -13.02
C GLU A 157 8.71 -4.38 -13.11
N ASP A 158 8.01 -3.79 -12.15
CA ASP A 158 7.70 -2.37 -12.06
C ASP A 158 8.63 -1.57 -11.13
N ASP A 159 9.71 -2.17 -10.62
CA ASP A 159 10.74 -1.50 -9.82
C ASP A 159 11.95 -1.14 -10.69
N THR A 160 11.72 -0.35 -11.73
CA THR A 160 12.73 0.24 -12.61
C THR A 160 12.83 1.75 -12.37
N GLU A 161 13.95 2.36 -12.77
CA GLU A 161 14.15 3.81 -12.66
C GLU A 161 13.12 4.58 -13.47
N GLU A 162 12.78 4.11 -14.67
CA GLU A 162 11.81 4.73 -15.55
C GLU A 162 10.41 4.69 -14.96
N ALA A 163 9.97 3.51 -14.51
CA ALA A 163 8.67 3.35 -13.87
C ALA A 163 8.57 4.14 -12.56
N LEU A 164 9.67 4.22 -11.80
CA LEU A 164 9.73 5.02 -10.58
C LEU A 164 9.56 6.51 -10.87
N ALA A 165 10.23 7.03 -11.90
CA ALA A 165 10.10 8.45 -12.30
C ALA A 165 8.65 8.80 -12.68
N VAL A 166 7.97 7.93 -13.45
CA VAL A 166 6.55 8.10 -13.79
C VAL A 166 5.67 8.12 -12.53
N ARG A 167 5.90 7.20 -11.60
CA ARG A 167 5.12 7.11 -10.37
C ARG A 167 5.34 8.26 -9.40
N LEU A 168 6.56 8.77 -9.30
CA LEU A 168 6.84 9.97 -8.49
C LEU A 168 6.10 11.17 -9.07
N LYS A 169 6.16 11.36 -10.39
CA LYS A 169 5.41 12.42 -11.08
C LYS A 169 3.91 12.27 -10.81
N ASP A 170 3.34 11.10 -11.03
CA ASP A 170 1.91 10.85 -10.81
C ASP A 170 1.51 11.05 -9.33
N PHE A 171 2.38 10.68 -8.40
CA PHE A 171 2.14 10.91 -6.98
C PHE A 171 2.04 12.40 -6.67
N HIS A 172 3.00 13.21 -7.09
CA HIS A 172 3.01 14.64 -6.82
C HIS A 172 1.89 15.40 -7.54
N GLU A 173 1.62 15.05 -8.80
CA GLU A 173 0.63 15.77 -9.62
C GLU A 173 -0.81 15.32 -9.35
N LYS A 174 -1.04 14.05 -9.02
CA LYS A 174 -2.40 13.48 -8.94
C LYS A 174 -2.78 12.99 -7.54
N THR A 175 -1.86 12.32 -6.83
CA THR A 175 -2.18 11.67 -5.56
C THR A 175 -2.00 12.60 -4.37
N ASN A 176 -0.93 13.36 -4.32
CA ASN A 176 -0.68 14.29 -3.22
C ASN A 176 -1.80 15.35 -3.05
N PRO A 177 -2.37 15.95 -4.11
CA PRO A 177 -3.51 16.86 -3.99
C PRO A 177 -4.77 16.21 -3.40
N VAL A 178 -4.90 14.89 -3.44
CA VAL A 178 -6.01 14.16 -2.80
C VAL A 178 -5.93 14.26 -1.28
N LEU A 179 -4.73 14.32 -0.70
CA LEU A 179 -4.57 14.53 0.73
C LEU A 179 -5.21 15.84 1.20
N ASP A 180 -5.17 16.90 0.39
CA ASP A 180 -5.83 18.15 0.73
C ASP A 180 -7.36 18.05 0.70
N LEU A 181 -7.90 17.20 -0.18
CA LEU A 181 -9.34 16.88 -0.16
C LEU A 181 -9.71 16.12 1.12
N PHE A 182 -8.94 15.11 1.50
CA PHE A 182 -9.15 14.36 2.73
C PHE A 182 -9.01 15.24 3.98
N ARG A 183 -7.99 16.09 4.06
CA ARG A 183 -7.81 17.02 5.21
C ARG A 183 -8.99 17.95 5.47
N ARG A 184 -9.82 18.20 4.45
CA ARG A 184 -11.03 19.04 4.60
C ARG A 184 -12.26 18.26 5.06
N LYS A 185 -12.27 16.95 4.85
CA LYS A 185 -13.45 16.10 5.05
C LYS A 185 -13.25 15.04 6.13
N GLU A 186 -12.00 14.59 6.32
CA GLU A 186 -11.66 13.43 7.11
C GLU A 186 -10.54 13.72 8.10
N TYR A 187 -10.39 12.84 9.08
CA TYR A 187 -9.24 12.88 9.99
C TYR A 187 -8.00 12.32 9.29
N VAL A 188 -7.02 13.17 9.06
CA VAL A 188 -5.74 12.79 8.41
C VAL A 188 -4.61 12.88 9.41
N ILE A 189 -3.86 11.79 9.58
CA ILE A 189 -2.59 11.79 10.30
C ILE A 189 -1.44 11.68 9.30
N THR A 190 -0.41 12.51 9.47
CA THR A 190 0.84 12.40 8.70
C THR A 190 1.93 11.82 9.61
N VAL A 191 2.63 10.79 9.14
CA VAL A 191 3.66 10.07 9.88
C VAL A 191 4.93 10.03 9.05
N ASP A 192 6.07 10.39 9.67
CA ASP A 192 7.39 10.23 9.06
C ASP A 192 7.69 8.74 8.82
N ALA A 193 7.91 8.38 7.58
CA ALA A 193 8.13 6.99 7.17
C ALA A 193 9.62 6.59 7.14
N ARG A 194 10.54 7.47 7.56
CA ARG A 194 11.99 7.18 7.58
C ARG A 194 12.41 6.18 8.66
N PRO A 195 11.87 6.22 9.88
CA PRO A 195 12.23 5.31 10.96
C PRO A 195 11.98 3.83 10.65
N SER A 196 12.31 2.96 11.61
CA SER A 196 12.04 1.53 11.47
C SER A 196 10.54 1.24 11.31
N PRO A 197 10.16 0.12 10.68
CA PRO A 197 8.76 -0.26 10.56
C PRO A 197 8.02 -0.29 11.92
N ARG A 198 8.70 -0.69 12.99
CA ARG A 198 8.14 -0.71 14.36
C ARG A 198 7.86 0.70 14.89
N ASP A 199 8.81 1.62 14.72
CA ASP A 199 8.66 3.00 15.18
C ASP A 199 7.55 3.73 14.42
N VAL A 200 7.49 3.54 13.09
CA VAL A 200 6.40 4.06 12.24
C VAL A 200 5.05 3.53 12.72
N GLN A 201 4.97 2.23 13.00
CA GLN A 201 3.74 1.62 13.52
C GLN A 201 3.34 2.19 14.88
N GLN A 202 4.29 2.39 15.79
CA GLN A 202 4.02 3.02 17.10
C GLN A 202 3.49 4.45 16.95
N GLU A 203 4.08 5.24 16.04
CA GLU A 203 3.63 6.61 15.80
C GLU A 203 2.23 6.67 15.17
N ILE A 204 1.92 5.76 14.21
CA ILE A 204 0.56 5.60 13.67
C ILE A 204 -0.42 5.32 14.81
N ARG A 205 -0.12 4.35 15.66
CA ARG A 205 -1.00 3.95 16.76
C ARG A 205 -1.23 5.08 17.74
N LYS A 206 -0.18 5.80 18.12
CA LYS A 206 -0.26 6.97 18.99
C LYS A 206 -1.18 8.03 18.40
N LYS A 207 -1.01 8.38 17.12
CA LYS A 207 -1.82 9.41 16.45
C LYS A 207 -3.28 9.00 16.27
N LEU A 208 -3.55 7.72 16.06
CA LEU A 208 -4.90 7.17 15.95
C LEU A 208 -5.52 6.78 17.31
N ALA A 209 -4.86 7.07 18.42
CA ALA A 209 -5.27 6.67 19.78
C ALA A 209 -5.59 5.16 19.88
N LEU A 210 -4.77 4.34 19.22
CA LEU A 210 -4.87 2.88 19.28
C LEU A 210 -4.08 2.34 20.49
N PRO A 211 -4.40 1.12 20.98
CA PRO A 211 -3.57 0.44 21.97
C PRO A 211 -2.11 0.34 21.48
N PRO A 212 -1.12 0.40 22.36
CA PRO A 212 0.28 0.19 21.97
C PRO A 212 0.47 -1.17 21.32
N LEU A 213 1.55 -1.32 20.52
CA LEU A 213 1.95 -2.65 20.05
C LEU A 213 2.08 -3.58 21.27
N ARG A 214 1.53 -4.76 21.16
CA ARG A 214 1.87 -5.80 22.12
C ARG A 214 3.36 -6.08 21.94
N ASP A 215 4.13 -5.96 23.02
CA ASP A 215 5.48 -6.50 22.99
C ASP A 215 5.30 -8.00 22.75
N ASP A 216 5.97 -8.50 21.71
CA ASP A 216 6.01 -9.94 21.47
C ASP A 216 6.49 -10.55 22.78
N ALA A 217 5.60 -11.25 23.46
CA ALA A 217 5.93 -11.98 24.66
C ALA A 217 7.02 -12.97 24.27
N GLU A 218 8.15 -12.92 24.97
CA GLU A 218 9.31 -13.78 24.87
C GLU A 218 8.96 -15.26 24.72
#